data_4017a04e0dfafd3f4719fbbed9053b89
#
_entry.id   4017a04e0dfafd3f4719fbbed9053b89
#
_cell.length_a   1.000
_cell.length_b   1.000
_cell.length_c   1.000
_cell.angle_alpha   90.00
_cell.angle_beta   90.00
_cell.angle_gamma   90.00
#
_symmetry.space_group_name_H-M   'P 1'
#
loop_
_entity.id
_entity.type
_entity.pdbx_description
1 polymer ?
#
loop_
_entity_poly.entity_id
_entity_poly.type
_entity_poly.pdbx_seq_one_letter_code
_entity_poly.pdbx_strand_id
1 'polypeptide(L)'
;MPRIRPFPALRYATSVAGDLARLVAPPYDVISDAQRVEYLACSPYNVVRLTLPDSPEDAARDLAAWRAEGVLADEPPRYWWVAQDYTGPDGVVRTREGLGASIPVTPYDDGDVLPHERTHAGPKEGRLRLLRATHTELEPIFLLYDAAPVFTRPGGRPAMDVEEGGVRTRAWPVEGDELELGTPLLIADGHHRYETAVAYREENQLATHMFAILVSARAPGVEIFPTHRLVQSVGDVPGDEVDAPNGGVTLYRDGHYLRVSSDDDFGPRVVESLQPSGVTYTASAEDAVAAVDRGDAAAAFLLEPVTFEQVARFAHARETMPQKSTFFYPKLTSGLLFHPVPSPHGEA
;
A
#
# COMPACT_ATOMS: atom_id res chain seq x y z
N MET A 1 15.24 15.65 -8.00
CA MET A 1 15.49 14.44 -7.17
C MET A 1 14.89 14.65 -5.81
N PRO A 2 14.10 13.71 -5.32
CA PRO A 2 13.34 13.89 -4.08
C PRO A 2 14.27 13.99 -2.87
N ARG A 3 13.99 14.97 -2.00
CA ARG A 3 14.63 15.11 -0.71
C ARG A 3 13.70 14.61 0.37
N ILE A 4 14.17 13.71 1.19
CA ILE A 4 13.43 13.17 2.31
C ILE A 4 13.91 13.81 3.61
N ARG A 5 13.02 13.93 4.58
CA ARG A 5 13.35 14.56 5.87
C ARG A 5 12.70 13.83 7.04
N PRO A 6 13.26 13.96 8.25
CA PRO A 6 12.55 13.56 9.46
C PRO A 6 11.23 14.33 9.60
N PHE A 7 10.24 13.74 10.26
CA PHE A 7 8.93 14.34 10.43
C PHE A 7 8.39 14.21 11.85
N PRO A 8 7.63 15.21 12.32
CA PRO A 8 6.88 15.08 13.57
C PRO A 8 5.77 14.06 13.39
N ALA A 9 5.55 13.22 14.37
CA ALA A 9 4.50 12.20 14.31
C ALA A 9 3.63 12.21 15.57
N LEU A 10 2.43 11.64 15.46
CA LEU A 10 1.66 11.19 16.61
C LEU A 10 1.80 9.68 16.70
N ARG A 11 1.85 9.16 17.91
CA ARG A 11 1.96 7.74 18.19
C ARG A 11 1.10 7.38 19.39
N TYR A 12 0.55 6.17 19.40
CA TYR A 12 -0.16 5.68 20.58
C TYR A 12 0.75 5.62 21.81
N ALA A 13 0.29 6.23 22.90
CA ALA A 13 0.84 6.05 24.23
C ALA A 13 0.24 4.76 24.83
N THR A 14 0.91 3.63 24.65
CA THR A 14 0.38 2.31 25.04
C THR A 14 0.07 2.18 26.53
N SER A 15 0.69 3.02 27.39
CA SER A 15 0.34 3.13 28.82
C SER A 15 -1.07 3.67 29.05
N VAL A 16 -1.66 4.39 28.09
CA VAL A 16 -3.00 4.98 28.14
C VAL A 16 -3.93 4.23 27.17
N ALA A 17 -3.48 4.07 25.91
CA ALA A 17 -4.28 3.46 24.84
C ALA A 17 -4.47 1.94 24.99
N GLY A 18 -3.57 1.28 25.73
CA GLY A 18 -3.58 -0.18 25.92
C GLY A 18 -2.70 -0.92 24.90
N ASP A 19 -3.04 -2.17 24.65
CA ASP A 19 -2.29 -3.07 23.77
C ASP A 19 -2.35 -2.60 22.31
N LEU A 20 -1.18 -2.36 21.70
CA LEU A 20 -1.04 -1.88 20.32
C LEU A 20 -1.71 -2.83 19.30
N ALA A 21 -1.71 -4.14 19.54
CA ALA A 21 -2.37 -5.12 18.66
C ALA A 21 -3.90 -4.91 18.53
N ARG A 22 -4.52 -4.22 19.49
CA ARG A 22 -5.95 -3.88 19.44
C ARG A 22 -6.22 -2.51 18.81
N LEU A 23 -5.16 -1.74 18.51
CA LEU A 23 -5.25 -0.36 18.06
C LEU A 23 -4.96 -0.20 16.56
N VAL A 24 -4.13 -1.11 16.02
CA VAL A 24 -3.74 -1.12 14.61
C VAL A 24 -4.73 -1.90 13.75
N ALA A 25 -4.60 -1.72 12.43
CA ALA A 25 -5.36 -2.42 11.41
C ALA A 25 -4.56 -2.46 10.08
N PRO A 26 -4.95 -3.26 9.08
CA PRO A 26 -4.46 -3.09 7.72
C PRO A 26 -4.94 -1.75 7.12
N PRO A 27 -4.46 -1.34 5.94
CA PRO A 27 -4.95 -0.14 5.27
C PRO A 27 -6.44 -0.20 4.96
N TYR A 28 -7.06 0.98 4.94
CA TYR A 28 -8.51 1.14 4.79
C TYR A 28 -9.12 0.42 3.57
N ASP A 29 -8.35 0.33 2.48
CA ASP A 29 -8.80 -0.18 1.17
C ASP A 29 -8.84 -1.71 1.07
N VAL A 30 -8.33 -2.41 2.09
CA VAL A 30 -8.39 -3.89 2.19
C VAL A 30 -9.31 -4.38 3.31
N ILE A 31 -9.96 -3.48 4.05
CA ILE A 31 -10.89 -3.80 5.14
C ILE A 31 -12.32 -3.91 4.59
N SER A 32 -12.94 -5.08 4.71
CA SER A 32 -14.36 -5.26 4.41
C SER A 32 -15.26 -4.67 5.49
N ASP A 33 -16.55 -4.46 5.18
CA ASP A 33 -17.54 -3.95 6.16
C ASP A 33 -17.63 -4.84 7.42
N ALA A 34 -17.54 -6.15 7.26
CA ALA A 34 -17.54 -7.10 8.38
C ALA A 34 -16.30 -6.92 9.26
N GLN A 35 -15.11 -6.84 8.66
CA GLN A 35 -13.86 -6.60 9.37
C GLN A 35 -13.85 -5.22 10.05
N ARG A 36 -14.43 -4.18 9.41
CA ARG A 36 -14.58 -2.87 10.05
C ARG A 36 -15.32 -2.98 11.38
N VAL A 37 -16.42 -3.71 11.44
CA VAL A 37 -17.18 -3.93 12.68
C VAL A 37 -16.32 -4.63 13.74
N GLU A 38 -15.56 -5.63 13.35
CA GLU A 38 -14.65 -6.36 14.26
C GLU A 38 -13.56 -5.44 14.83
N TYR A 39 -12.89 -4.65 13.99
CA TYR A 39 -11.87 -3.70 14.45
C TYR A 39 -12.45 -2.63 15.39
N LEU A 40 -13.62 -2.08 15.07
CA LEU A 40 -14.31 -1.11 15.92
C LEU A 40 -14.68 -1.68 17.30
N ALA A 41 -14.94 -2.99 17.38
CA ALA A 41 -15.22 -3.69 18.63
C ALA A 41 -13.96 -4.03 19.45
N CYS A 42 -12.77 -4.08 18.81
CA CYS A 42 -11.51 -4.41 19.50
C CYS A 42 -11.13 -3.37 20.55
N SER A 43 -11.26 -2.07 20.23
CA SER A 43 -10.90 -0.97 21.12
C SER A 43 -11.65 0.30 20.75
N PRO A 44 -12.00 1.17 21.75
CA PRO A 44 -12.48 2.51 21.45
C PRO A 44 -11.45 3.40 20.75
N TYR A 45 -10.19 2.98 20.77
CA TYR A 45 -9.06 3.69 20.15
C TYR A 45 -8.49 2.96 18.91
N ASN A 46 -9.21 1.98 18.34
CA ASN A 46 -8.73 1.33 17.11
C ASN A 46 -8.67 2.32 15.96
N VAL A 47 -7.57 2.30 15.19
CA VAL A 47 -7.28 3.23 14.08
C VAL A 47 -8.38 3.28 13.02
N VAL A 48 -9.18 2.23 12.88
CA VAL A 48 -10.30 2.16 11.93
C VAL A 48 -11.35 3.26 12.19
N ARG A 49 -11.44 3.78 13.42
CA ARG A 49 -12.28 4.97 13.73
C ARG A 49 -11.81 6.22 13.01
N LEU A 50 -10.52 6.32 12.72
CA LEU A 50 -9.92 7.44 12.00
C LEU A 50 -9.85 7.16 10.49
N THR A 51 -9.48 5.94 10.07
CA THR A 51 -9.23 5.62 8.66
C THR A 51 -10.49 5.26 7.87
N LEU A 52 -11.52 4.71 8.55
CA LEU A 52 -12.84 4.38 8.01
C LEU A 52 -13.96 4.90 8.92
N PRO A 53 -14.02 6.22 9.21
CA PRO A 53 -15.04 6.82 10.07
C PRO A 53 -16.42 6.79 9.40
N ASP A 54 -17.47 7.05 10.19
CA ASP A 54 -18.81 7.28 9.65
C ASP A 54 -18.89 8.63 8.93
N SER A 55 -18.15 9.64 9.43
CA SER A 55 -17.95 10.93 8.76
C SER A 55 -16.53 11.47 8.99
N PRO A 56 -16.00 12.35 8.13
CA PRO A 56 -14.73 13.03 8.37
C PRO A 56 -14.68 13.82 9.68
N GLU A 57 -15.80 14.40 10.08
CA GLU A 57 -15.97 15.18 11.32
C GLU A 57 -15.86 14.28 12.56
N ASP A 58 -16.34 13.03 12.48
CA ASP A 58 -16.16 12.05 13.55
C ASP A 58 -14.70 11.69 13.74
N ALA A 59 -13.94 11.46 12.66
CA ALA A 59 -12.51 11.22 12.75
C ALA A 59 -11.76 12.41 13.35
N ALA A 60 -12.09 13.64 12.95
CA ALA A 60 -11.47 14.85 13.50
C ALA A 60 -11.76 15.00 15.00
N ARG A 61 -13.00 14.76 15.42
CA ARG A 61 -13.40 14.78 16.84
C ARG A 61 -12.65 13.71 17.64
N ASP A 62 -12.62 12.46 17.14
CA ASP A 62 -11.97 11.35 17.83
C ASP A 62 -10.44 11.59 17.92
N LEU A 63 -9.80 12.08 16.85
CA LEU A 63 -8.38 12.43 16.85
C LEU A 63 -8.05 13.52 17.88
N ALA A 64 -8.86 14.58 17.95
CA ALA A 64 -8.71 15.65 18.93
C ALA A 64 -8.88 15.16 20.36
N ALA A 65 -9.91 14.31 20.60
CA ALA A 65 -10.16 13.69 21.89
C ALA A 65 -8.97 12.79 22.31
N TRP A 66 -8.47 11.94 21.42
CA TRP A 66 -7.33 11.06 21.71
C TRP A 66 -6.05 11.82 22.04
N ARG A 67 -5.82 12.98 21.41
CA ARG A 67 -4.70 13.85 21.79
C ARG A 67 -4.92 14.47 23.17
N ALA A 68 -6.10 15.01 23.45
CA ALA A 68 -6.42 15.63 24.73
C ALA A 68 -6.39 14.65 25.91
N GLU A 69 -6.79 13.39 25.69
CA GLU A 69 -6.77 12.30 26.66
C GLU A 69 -5.36 11.68 26.85
N GLY A 70 -4.39 12.05 26.03
CA GLY A 70 -3.05 11.47 26.05
C GLY A 70 -2.98 10.05 25.47
N VAL A 71 -3.99 9.62 24.73
CA VAL A 71 -4.01 8.35 23.96
C VAL A 71 -2.99 8.40 22.83
N LEU A 72 -2.89 9.56 22.17
CA LEU A 72 -1.86 9.89 21.20
C LEU A 72 -0.88 10.89 21.81
N ALA A 73 0.41 10.60 21.66
CA ALA A 73 1.50 11.46 22.09
C ALA A 73 2.28 12.00 20.89
N ASP A 74 2.74 13.25 21.01
CA ASP A 74 3.57 13.88 19.99
C ASP A 74 4.99 13.32 20.06
N GLU A 75 5.54 12.99 18.89
CA GLU A 75 6.93 12.58 18.68
C GLU A 75 7.68 13.70 17.95
N PRO A 76 8.90 14.06 18.40
CA PRO A 76 9.71 15.06 17.71
C PRO A 76 10.08 14.61 16.30
N PRO A 77 10.46 15.53 15.40
CA PRO A 77 10.87 15.16 14.05
C PRO A 77 12.00 14.14 14.04
N ARG A 78 11.77 12.97 13.44
CA ARG A 78 12.75 11.91 13.23
C ARG A 78 12.34 11.00 12.07
N TYR A 79 13.25 10.19 11.60
CA TYR A 79 12.95 9.06 10.74
C TYR A 79 12.50 7.86 11.59
N TRP A 80 11.87 6.88 10.94
CA TRP A 80 11.47 5.64 11.57
C TRP A 80 11.92 4.45 10.73
N TRP A 81 12.84 3.64 11.24
CA TRP A 81 13.14 2.37 10.61
C TRP A 81 12.01 1.39 10.88
N VAL A 82 11.45 0.80 9.82
CA VAL A 82 10.32 -0.13 9.91
C VAL A 82 10.75 -1.47 9.35
N ALA A 83 10.48 -2.56 10.08
CA ALA A 83 10.69 -3.92 9.64
C ALA A 83 9.39 -4.71 9.76
N GLN A 84 9.02 -5.42 8.70
CA GLN A 84 7.85 -6.29 8.64
C GLN A 84 8.30 -7.73 8.38
N ASP A 85 8.09 -8.63 9.36
CA ASP A 85 8.24 -10.06 9.17
C ASP A 85 6.91 -10.63 8.71
N TYR A 86 6.91 -11.43 7.66
CA TYR A 86 5.69 -11.96 7.07
C TYR A 86 5.94 -13.29 6.34
N THR A 87 4.87 -14.06 6.17
CA THR A 87 4.85 -15.20 5.26
C THR A 87 4.13 -14.80 4.00
N GLY A 88 4.80 -14.91 2.85
CA GLY A 88 4.21 -14.58 1.55
C GLY A 88 3.10 -15.54 1.14
N PRO A 89 2.28 -15.20 0.13
CA PRO A 89 1.30 -16.12 -0.47
C PRO A 89 1.92 -17.44 -0.98
N ASP A 90 3.23 -17.44 -1.25
CA ASP A 90 4.03 -18.61 -1.62
C ASP A 90 4.54 -19.44 -0.42
N GLY A 91 4.11 -19.12 0.80
CA GLY A 91 4.53 -19.79 2.03
C GLY A 91 5.95 -19.46 2.52
N VAL A 92 6.67 -18.58 1.86
CA VAL A 92 8.05 -18.22 2.22
C VAL A 92 8.07 -17.09 3.24
N VAL A 93 8.84 -17.30 4.32
CA VAL A 93 9.04 -16.28 5.37
C VAL A 93 10.07 -15.26 4.90
N ARG A 94 9.74 -13.97 5.04
CA ARG A 94 10.59 -12.84 4.64
C ARG A 94 10.55 -11.72 5.67
N THR A 95 11.57 -10.86 5.63
CA THR A 95 11.57 -9.57 6.34
C THR A 95 11.74 -8.46 5.32
N ARG A 96 10.79 -7.54 5.25
CA ARG A 96 10.90 -6.30 4.49
C ARG A 96 11.29 -5.16 5.42
N GLU A 97 12.28 -4.37 5.04
CA GLU A 97 12.76 -3.24 5.82
C GLU A 97 12.66 -1.94 5.02
N GLY A 98 12.31 -0.86 5.69
CA GLY A 98 12.15 0.46 5.06
C GLY A 98 12.31 1.61 6.05
N LEU A 99 12.28 2.82 5.51
CA LEU A 99 12.43 4.06 6.25
C LEU A 99 11.16 4.89 6.20
N GLY A 100 10.56 5.16 7.35
CA GLY A 100 9.51 6.16 7.50
C GLY A 100 10.10 7.55 7.42
N ALA A 101 9.63 8.34 6.48
CA ALA A 101 10.12 9.69 6.20
C ALA A 101 9.00 10.59 5.68
N SER A 102 9.23 11.89 5.75
CA SER A 102 8.44 12.89 5.04
C SER A 102 9.07 13.16 3.68
N ILE A 103 8.27 13.05 2.62
CA ILE A 103 8.66 13.27 1.22
C ILE A 103 7.98 14.51 0.65
N PRO A 104 8.57 15.21 -0.34
CA PRO A 104 7.90 16.33 -0.99
C PRO A 104 6.66 15.84 -1.75
N VAL A 105 5.58 16.61 -1.66
CA VAL A 105 4.37 16.44 -2.46
C VAL A 105 4.53 17.27 -3.72
N THR A 106 4.70 16.62 -4.87
CA THR A 106 4.91 17.25 -6.17
C THR A 106 3.94 16.68 -7.20
N PRO A 107 3.52 17.44 -8.22
CA PRO A 107 2.83 16.86 -9.36
C PRO A 107 3.65 15.75 -10.02
N TYR A 108 2.99 14.75 -10.58
CA TYR A 108 3.69 13.66 -11.29
C TYR A 108 4.60 14.13 -12.43
N ASP A 109 4.25 15.29 -13.03
CA ASP A 109 5.04 15.88 -14.13
C ASP A 109 6.43 16.34 -13.69
N ASP A 110 6.65 16.62 -12.42
CA ASP A 110 7.97 16.96 -11.86
C ASP A 110 8.93 15.75 -11.89
N GLY A 111 8.40 14.51 -11.97
CA GLY A 111 9.17 13.28 -12.13
C GLY A 111 9.86 12.79 -10.86
N ASP A 112 9.62 13.39 -9.71
CA ASP A 112 10.17 12.96 -8.42
C ASP A 112 9.44 11.75 -7.85
N VAL A 113 8.13 11.67 -8.06
CA VAL A 113 7.28 10.54 -7.67
C VAL A 113 6.53 10.01 -8.89
N LEU A 114 6.65 8.72 -9.13
CA LEU A 114 6.16 8.06 -10.34
C LEU A 114 5.00 7.11 -10.01
N PRO A 115 3.80 7.30 -10.59
CA PRO A 115 2.71 6.34 -10.51
C PRO A 115 2.91 5.23 -11.56
N HIS A 116 2.29 4.08 -11.32
CA HIS A 116 2.19 3.00 -12.32
C HIS A 116 0.76 2.51 -12.53
N GLU A 117 -0.19 2.99 -11.73
CA GLU A 117 -1.61 2.60 -11.78
C GLU A 117 -2.50 3.85 -11.87
N ARG A 118 -3.65 3.72 -12.56
CA ARG A 118 -4.66 4.78 -12.62
C ARG A 118 -5.49 4.80 -11.34
N THR A 119 -5.81 6.00 -10.89
CA THR A 119 -6.70 6.22 -9.75
C THR A 119 -8.13 6.50 -10.20
N HIS A 120 -9.08 6.30 -9.28
CA HIS A 120 -10.49 6.62 -9.46
C HIS A 120 -10.88 7.87 -8.66
N ALA A 121 -11.76 8.70 -9.21
CA ALA A 121 -12.15 9.98 -8.62
C ALA A 121 -12.86 9.84 -7.25
N GLY A 122 -13.72 8.82 -7.07
CA GLY A 122 -14.52 8.67 -5.85
C GLY A 122 -13.70 8.47 -4.57
N PRO A 123 -12.79 7.48 -4.50
CA PRO A 123 -11.94 7.27 -3.33
C PRO A 123 -11.07 8.48 -2.99
N LYS A 124 -10.57 9.21 -4.00
CA LYS A 124 -9.77 10.42 -3.83
C LYS A 124 -10.52 11.51 -3.06
N GLU A 125 -11.77 11.81 -3.46
CA GLU A 125 -12.58 12.85 -2.80
C GLU A 125 -12.89 12.50 -1.34
N GLY A 126 -13.17 11.23 -1.03
CA GLY A 126 -13.38 10.77 0.33
C GLY A 126 -12.14 10.99 1.22
N ARG A 127 -10.95 10.66 0.70
CA ARG A 127 -9.68 10.88 1.42
C ARG A 127 -9.35 12.35 1.57
N LEU A 128 -9.64 13.18 0.56
CA LEU A 128 -9.41 14.63 0.63
C LEU A 128 -10.28 15.30 1.71
N ARG A 129 -11.56 14.91 1.80
CA ARG A 129 -12.43 15.40 2.88
C ARG A 129 -11.92 14.99 4.26
N LEU A 130 -11.44 13.76 4.39
CA LEU A 130 -10.87 13.26 5.65
C LEU A 130 -9.60 14.04 6.04
N LEU A 131 -8.70 14.29 5.10
CA LEU A 131 -7.48 15.07 5.32
C LEU A 131 -7.79 16.54 5.69
N ARG A 132 -8.78 17.16 5.02
CA ARG A 132 -9.26 18.50 5.37
C ARG A 132 -9.81 18.60 6.79
N ALA A 133 -10.52 17.56 7.24
CA ALA A 133 -11.14 17.56 8.57
C ALA A 133 -10.11 17.27 9.66
N THR A 134 -9.18 16.35 9.43
CA THR A 134 -8.24 15.89 10.47
C THR A 134 -6.91 16.65 10.48
N HIS A 135 -6.56 17.33 9.40
CA HIS A 135 -5.21 17.90 9.19
C HIS A 135 -4.10 16.90 9.55
N THR A 136 -4.32 15.62 9.28
CA THR A 136 -3.39 14.55 9.65
C THR A 136 -3.42 13.45 8.60
N GLU A 137 -2.26 13.04 8.13
CA GLU A 137 -2.11 11.84 7.33
C GLU A 137 -2.16 10.63 8.26
N LEU A 138 -3.23 9.87 8.12
CA LEU A 138 -3.57 8.76 9.02
C LEU A 138 -2.87 7.45 8.64
N GLU A 139 -2.35 7.38 7.42
CA GLU A 139 -1.72 6.19 6.86
C GLU A 139 -0.56 6.58 5.93
N PRO A 140 0.60 5.91 6.01
CA PRO A 140 1.70 6.13 5.07
C PRO A 140 1.34 5.65 3.66
N ILE A 141 2.03 6.20 2.65
CA ILE A 141 2.13 5.53 1.36
C ILE A 141 3.38 4.65 1.33
N PHE A 142 3.37 3.64 0.47
CA PHE A 142 4.50 2.76 0.24
C PHE A 142 5.22 3.14 -1.05
N LEU A 143 6.49 3.47 -0.94
CA LEU A 143 7.33 3.89 -2.06
C LEU A 143 8.54 2.99 -2.20
N LEU A 144 8.93 2.74 -3.44
CA LEU A 144 10.21 2.09 -3.79
C LEU A 144 11.17 3.08 -4.41
N TYR A 145 12.46 2.87 -4.18
CA TYR A 145 13.55 3.60 -4.83
C TYR A 145 14.65 2.64 -5.29
N ASP A 146 15.22 2.88 -6.46
CA ASP A 146 16.23 2.02 -7.07
C ASP A 146 17.66 2.42 -6.68
N ALA A 147 17.98 2.32 -5.40
CA ALA A 147 19.32 2.53 -4.86
C ALA A 147 19.54 1.61 -3.65
N ALA A 148 20.79 1.53 -3.18
CA ALA A 148 21.08 0.85 -1.91
C ALA A 148 20.35 1.50 -0.74
N PRO A 149 20.00 0.76 0.33
CA PRO A 149 19.41 1.33 1.53
C PRO A 149 20.25 2.48 2.10
N VAL A 150 19.60 3.62 2.33
CA VAL A 150 20.27 4.87 2.82
C VAL A 150 20.55 4.86 4.31
N PHE A 151 19.90 3.98 5.05
CA PHE A 151 20.10 3.75 6.49
C PHE A 151 20.23 2.26 6.77
N THR A 152 20.69 1.93 7.96
CA THR A 152 20.72 0.56 8.49
C THR A 152 19.81 0.46 9.71
N ARG A 153 19.27 -0.73 9.95
CA ARG A 153 18.43 -0.96 11.13
C ARG A 153 19.17 -0.61 12.42
N PRO A 154 18.58 0.23 13.28
CA PRO A 154 19.14 0.53 14.59
C PRO A 154 19.25 -0.73 15.46
N GLY A 155 20.23 -0.74 16.33
CA GLY A 155 20.32 -1.74 17.40
C GLY A 155 19.29 -1.51 18.50
N GLY A 156 19.13 -2.50 19.38
CA GLY A 156 18.28 -2.40 20.55
C GLY A 156 16.81 -2.78 20.31
N ARG A 157 15.97 -2.47 21.32
CA ARG A 157 14.53 -2.81 21.25
C ARG A 157 13.78 -1.80 20.36
N PRO A 158 12.82 -2.27 19.57
CA PRO A 158 11.94 -1.36 18.84
C PRO A 158 11.09 -0.52 19.80
N ALA A 159 10.74 0.69 19.36
CA ALA A 159 9.78 1.53 20.07
C ALA A 159 8.34 1.03 19.88
N MET A 160 8.09 0.36 18.77
CA MET A 160 6.80 -0.30 18.47
C MET A 160 7.09 -1.72 17.97
N ASP A 161 6.32 -2.69 18.46
CA ASP A 161 6.39 -4.10 18.08
C ASP A 161 4.97 -4.67 18.16
N VAL A 162 4.40 -5.03 17.04
CA VAL A 162 3.01 -5.47 16.95
C VAL A 162 2.84 -6.50 15.84
N GLU A 163 1.95 -7.44 16.07
CA GLU A 163 1.50 -8.40 15.06
C GLU A 163 0.03 -8.11 14.71
N GLU A 164 -0.24 -8.00 13.41
CA GLU A 164 -1.57 -7.82 12.85
C GLU A 164 -1.69 -8.65 11.57
N GLY A 165 -2.74 -9.48 11.46
CA GLY A 165 -3.00 -10.28 10.26
C GLY A 165 -1.85 -11.22 9.85
N GLY A 166 -1.04 -11.72 10.80
CA GLY A 166 0.12 -12.57 10.53
C GLY A 166 1.36 -11.80 10.05
N VAL A 167 1.33 -10.47 10.13
CA VAL A 167 2.48 -9.59 9.83
C VAL A 167 2.96 -8.94 11.13
N ARG A 168 4.21 -9.22 11.52
CA ARG A 168 4.83 -8.55 12.65
C ARG A 168 5.56 -7.30 12.19
N THR A 169 5.07 -6.15 12.62
CA THR A 169 5.67 -4.85 12.31
C THR A 169 6.41 -4.28 13.51
N ARG A 170 7.66 -3.91 13.31
CA ARG A 170 8.52 -3.29 14.33
C ARG A 170 9.03 -1.96 13.81
N ALA A 171 9.14 -0.96 14.71
CA ALA A 171 9.67 0.35 14.33
C ALA A 171 10.63 0.91 15.37
N TRP A 172 11.69 1.55 14.87
CA TRP A 172 12.75 2.20 15.66
C TRP A 172 12.88 3.65 15.22
N PRO A 173 13.01 4.60 16.17
CA PRO A 173 13.33 5.97 15.83
C PRO A 173 14.77 6.05 15.30
N VAL A 174 14.99 6.90 14.30
CA VAL A 174 16.30 7.16 13.68
C VAL A 174 16.50 8.66 13.58
N GLU A 175 17.59 9.17 14.12
CA GLU A 175 17.98 10.56 13.96
C GLU A 175 18.70 10.76 12.63
N GLY A 176 18.57 11.92 12.04
CA GLY A 176 19.23 12.29 10.79
C GLY A 176 18.77 13.62 10.25
N ASP A 177 19.58 14.19 9.36
CA ASP A 177 19.26 15.40 8.62
C ASP A 177 18.51 15.07 7.31
N GLU A 178 18.07 16.10 6.61
CA GLU A 178 17.48 15.98 5.27
C GLU A 178 18.45 15.28 4.31
N LEU A 179 17.94 14.36 3.50
CA LEU A 179 18.71 13.52 2.60
C LEU A 179 18.13 13.54 1.18
N GLU A 180 18.97 13.65 0.17
CA GLU A 180 18.61 13.50 -1.23
C GLU A 180 18.81 12.04 -1.69
N LEU A 181 17.78 11.43 -2.27
CA LEU A 181 17.82 10.01 -2.65
C LEU A 181 18.53 9.72 -3.98
N GLY A 182 18.72 10.71 -4.82
CA GLY A 182 19.40 10.56 -6.12
C GLY A 182 18.66 9.72 -7.17
N THR A 183 17.43 9.28 -6.89
CA THR A 183 16.57 8.49 -7.79
C THR A 183 15.12 8.85 -7.56
N PRO A 184 14.24 8.77 -8.57
CA PRO A 184 12.80 8.94 -8.38
C PRO A 184 12.22 7.90 -7.41
N LEU A 185 11.07 8.22 -6.84
CA LEU A 185 10.28 7.35 -5.98
C LEU A 185 9.13 6.74 -6.79
N LEU A 186 8.98 5.43 -6.73
CA LEU A 186 7.90 4.72 -7.40
C LEU A 186 6.83 4.36 -6.36
N ILE A 187 5.58 4.73 -6.60
CA ILE A 187 4.47 4.37 -5.71
C ILE A 187 4.20 2.88 -5.83
N ALA A 188 4.48 2.11 -4.79
CA ALA A 188 4.12 0.70 -4.69
C ALA A 188 2.67 0.52 -4.19
N ASP A 189 2.25 1.36 -3.24
CA ASP A 189 0.89 1.39 -2.71
C ASP A 189 0.52 2.79 -2.22
N GLY A 190 -0.76 3.17 -2.38
CA GLY A 190 -1.27 4.46 -1.92
C GLY A 190 -1.36 5.56 -2.98
N HIS A 191 -1.56 5.22 -4.26
CA HIS A 191 -1.77 6.19 -5.34
C HIS A 191 -2.86 7.22 -5.02
N HIS A 192 -4.02 6.78 -4.51
CA HIS A 192 -5.10 7.70 -4.10
C HIS A 192 -4.68 8.64 -2.96
N ARG A 193 -3.87 8.15 -2.00
CA ARG A 193 -3.36 8.95 -0.89
C ARG A 193 -2.37 10.00 -1.37
N TYR A 194 -1.48 9.66 -2.31
CA TYR A 194 -0.56 10.62 -2.92
C TYR A 194 -1.29 11.72 -3.69
N GLU A 195 -2.23 11.35 -4.56
CA GLU A 195 -3.03 12.33 -5.31
C GLU A 195 -3.92 13.20 -4.40
N THR A 196 -4.37 12.66 -3.27
CA THR A 196 -5.04 13.44 -2.23
C THR A 196 -4.11 14.49 -1.65
N ALA A 197 -2.85 14.13 -1.33
CA ALA A 197 -1.87 15.08 -0.83
C ALA A 197 -1.54 16.17 -1.86
N VAL A 198 -1.40 15.80 -3.14
CA VAL A 198 -1.21 16.78 -4.23
C VAL A 198 -2.40 17.76 -4.32
N ALA A 199 -3.64 17.26 -4.32
CA ALA A 199 -4.83 18.10 -4.34
C ALA A 199 -4.94 18.98 -3.07
N TYR A 200 -4.62 18.45 -1.90
CA TYR A 200 -4.63 19.21 -0.66
C TYR A 200 -3.56 20.30 -0.63
N ARG A 201 -2.39 20.08 -1.22
CA ARG A 201 -1.35 21.08 -1.37
C ARG A 201 -1.79 22.28 -2.23
N GLU A 202 -2.64 22.06 -3.23
CA GLU A 202 -3.20 23.17 -4.05
C GLU A 202 -4.07 24.11 -3.20
N GLU A 203 -4.76 23.56 -2.19
CA GLU A 203 -5.61 24.31 -1.26
C GLU A 203 -4.83 24.86 -0.05
N ASN A 204 -3.78 24.14 0.36
CA ASN A 204 -2.97 24.45 1.53
C ASN A 204 -1.47 24.44 1.18
N GLN A 205 -0.94 25.60 0.85
CA GLN A 205 0.46 25.78 0.43
C GLN A 205 1.48 25.39 1.51
N LEU A 206 1.07 25.21 2.76
CA LEU A 206 1.92 24.75 3.87
C LEU A 206 2.07 23.21 3.86
N ALA A 207 1.16 22.47 3.22
CA ALA A 207 1.18 21.00 3.11
C ALA A 207 2.17 20.55 2.03
N THR A 208 3.44 20.87 2.19
CA THR A 208 4.47 20.63 1.18
C THR A 208 5.06 19.23 1.17
N HIS A 209 4.78 18.45 2.21
CA HIS A 209 5.35 17.10 2.41
C HIS A 209 4.29 16.14 2.91
N MET A 210 4.52 14.84 2.67
CA MET A 210 3.67 13.78 3.17
C MET A 210 4.46 12.61 3.75
N PHE A 211 3.80 11.78 4.56
CA PHE A 211 4.37 10.61 5.19
C PHE A 211 4.41 9.40 4.26
N ALA A 212 5.58 8.80 4.14
CA ALA A 212 5.81 7.60 3.35
C ALA A 212 6.71 6.59 4.08
N ILE A 213 6.56 5.31 3.76
CA ILE A 213 7.55 4.27 4.02
C ILE A 213 8.31 4.00 2.71
N LEU A 214 9.61 4.24 2.75
CA LEU A 214 10.53 4.13 1.63
C LEU A 214 11.29 2.81 1.75
N VAL A 215 11.23 1.98 0.73
CA VAL A 215 11.95 0.71 0.68
C VAL A 215 12.84 0.67 -0.55
N SER A 216 14.09 0.26 -0.36
CA SER A 216 14.98 0.03 -1.50
C SER A 216 14.48 -1.17 -2.30
N ALA A 217 14.30 -0.99 -3.62
CA ALA A 217 13.95 -2.09 -4.51
C ALA A 217 15.05 -3.17 -4.60
N ARG A 218 16.26 -2.85 -4.13
CA ARG A 218 17.41 -3.77 -4.06
C ARG A 218 17.52 -4.48 -2.70
N ALA A 219 16.66 -4.13 -1.73
CA ALA A 219 16.67 -4.77 -0.42
C ALA A 219 15.97 -6.15 -0.48
N PRO A 220 16.40 -7.11 0.33
CA PRO A 220 15.67 -8.37 0.46
C PRO A 220 14.26 -8.13 1.03
N GLY A 221 13.34 -9.04 0.74
CA GLY A 221 11.97 -9.00 1.27
C GLY A 221 11.04 -7.98 0.58
N VAL A 222 11.43 -7.44 -0.58
CA VAL A 222 10.53 -6.70 -1.47
C VAL A 222 10.08 -7.65 -2.56
N GLU A 223 8.80 -8.03 -2.49
CA GLU A 223 8.21 -8.96 -3.45
C GLU A 223 6.96 -8.37 -4.09
N ILE A 224 6.82 -8.62 -5.38
CA ILE A 224 5.59 -8.36 -6.13
C ILE A 224 4.99 -9.73 -6.43
N PHE A 225 3.86 -10.04 -5.83
CA PHE A 225 3.16 -11.29 -6.08
C PHE A 225 2.27 -11.17 -7.32
N PRO A 226 2.02 -12.30 -7.99
CA PRO A 226 1.10 -12.30 -9.12
C PRO A 226 -0.31 -11.94 -8.66
N THR A 227 -1.08 -11.35 -9.54
CA THR A 227 -2.51 -11.17 -9.36
C THR A 227 -3.23 -11.96 -10.45
N HIS A 228 -3.73 -13.13 -10.10
CA HIS A 228 -4.51 -13.97 -11.02
C HIS A 228 -5.90 -13.37 -11.21
N ARG A 229 -6.53 -13.66 -12.35
CA ARG A 229 -7.85 -13.12 -12.69
C ARG A 229 -8.85 -14.24 -12.83
N LEU A 230 -9.88 -14.21 -12.01
CA LEU A 230 -11.07 -15.02 -12.14
C LEU A 230 -12.06 -14.28 -13.03
N VAL A 231 -12.68 -14.97 -14.00
CA VAL A 231 -13.58 -14.34 -14.96
C VAL A 231 -14.88 -15.11 -15.08
N GLN A 232 -15.99 -14.39 -15.29
CA GLN A 232 -17.31 -14.99 -15.49
C GLN A 232 -17.55 -15.35 -16.95
N SER A 233 -16.88 -14.68 -17.87
CA SER A 233 -16.84 -15.10 -19.27
C SER A 233 -15.59 -14.57 -19.99
N VAL A 234 -15.14 -15.35 -20.97
CA VAL A 234 -14.14 -14.99 -21.96
C VAL A 234 -14.44 -15.76 -23.23
N GLY A 235 -14.20 -15.14 -24.39
CA GLY A 235 -14.36 -15.77 -25.70
C GLY A 235 -13.32 -16.85 -25.98
N ASP A 236 -13.11 -17.12 -27.26
CA ASP A 236 -12.04 -18.01 -27.70
C ASP A 236 -10.69 -17.39 -27.38
N VAL A 237 -9.83 -18.19 -26.77
CA VAL A 237 -8.48 -17.78 -26.37
C VAL A 237 -7.49 -18.57 -27.19
N PRO A 238 -6.66 -17.93 -28.02
CA PRO A 238 -5.65 -18.65 -28.79
C PRO A 238 -4.54 -19.15 -27.87
N GLY A 239 -4.10 -20.40 -28.08
CA GLY A 239 -3.05 -20.97 -27.25
C GLY A 239 -2.87 -22.46 -27.47
N ASP A 240 -1.90 -23.01 -26.75
CA ASP A 240 -1.55 -24.42 -26.76
C ASP A 240 -1.92 -25.07 -25.42
N GLU A 241 -2.47 -26.27 -25.45
CA GLU A 241 -2.76 -27.05 -24.24
C GLU A 241 -1.44 -27.43 -23.56
N VAL A 242 -1.42 -27.32 -22.25
CA VAL A 242 -0.24 -27.63 -21.40
C VAL A 242 -0.70 -28.40 -20.15
N ASP A 243 0.21 -29.18 -19.55
CA ASP A 243 -0.11 -29.98 -18.36
C ASP A 243 -0.21 -29.13 -17.08
N ALA A 244 0.48 -27.99 -17.06
CA ALA A 244 0.53 -27.07 -15.91
C ALA A 244 0.99 -25.67 -16.37
N PRO A 245 0.81 -24.61 -15.54
CA PRO A 245 1.38 -23.30 -15.82
C PRO A 245 2.90 -23.39 -16.01
N ASN A 246 3.40 -22.82 -17.12
CA ASN A 246 4.80 -22.90 -17.51
C ASN A 246 5.37 -21.58 -18.03
N GLY A 247 4.99 -20.47 -17.42
CA GLY A 247 5.39 -19.11 -17.76
C GLY A 247 4.35 -18.37 -18.62
N GLY A 248 4.47 -17.03 -18.64
CA GLY A 248 3.54 -16.15 -19.34
C GLY A 248 2.14 -16.14 -18.73
N VAL A 249 1.11 -16.17 -19.58
CA VAL A 249 -0.30 -16.23 -19.17
C VAL A 249 -0.84 -17.63 -19.45
N THR A 250 -1.40 -18.26 -18.44
CA THR A 250 -2.08 -19.57 -18.59
C THR A 250 -3.54 -19.41 -18.23
N LEU A 251 -4.44 -19.82 -19.14
CA LEU A 251 -5.87 -19.95 -18.87
C LEU A 251 -6.15 -21.32 -18.28
N TYR A 252 -6.87 -21.38 -17.16
CA TYR A 252 -7.47 -22.59 -16.63
C TYR A 252 -8.99 -22.58 -16.84
N ARG A 253 -9.52 -23.60 -17.53
CA ARG A 253 -10.95 -23.77 -17.81
C ARG A 253 -11.28 -25.24 -18.03
N ASP A 254 -12.41 -25.68 -17.48
CA ASP A 254 -12.94 -27.05 -17.68
C ASP A 254 -11.93 -28.19 -17.32
N GLY A 255 -11.06 -27.96 -16.33
CA GLY A 255 -10.03 -28.90 -15.90
C GLY A 255 -8.76 -28.90 -16.75
N HIS A 256 -8.64 -28.02 -17.74
CA HIS A 256 -7.52 -27.93 -18.67
C HIS A 256 -6.74 -26.61 -18.53
N TYR A 257 -5.44 -26.68 -18.74
CA TYR A 257 -4.57 -25.52 -18.84
C TYR A 257 -4.26 -25.21 -20.30
N LEU A 258 -4.37 -23.95 -20.68
CA LEU A 258 -4.05 -23.44 -22.02
C LEU A 258 -3.03 -22.30 -21.87
N ARG A 259 -1.83 -22.44 -22.42
CA ARG A 259 -0.87 -21.35 -22.50
C ARG A 259 -1.32 -20.38 -23.59
N VAL A 260 -1.62 -19.14 -23.19
CA VAL A 260 -2.14 -18.10 -24.08
C VAL A 260 -1.06 -17.65 -25.07
N SER A 261 -1.37 -17.67 -26.36
CA SER A 261 -0.49 -17.13 -27.40
C SER A 261 -0.65 -15.63 -27.51
N SER A 262 0.43 -14.87 -27.36
CA SER A 262 0.44 -13.41 -27.48
C SER A 262 1.81 -12.91 -27.89
N ASP A 263 1.85 -11.81 -28.66
CA ASP A 263 3.07 -11.06 -28.97
C ASP A 263 3.45 -10.06 -27.85
N ASP A 264 2.53 -9.79 -26.90
CA ASP A 264 2.78 -8.93 -25.73
C ASP A 264 3.41 -9.78 -24.61
N ASP A 265 4.49 -9.30 -24.03
CA ASP A 265 5.22 -9.94 -22.92
C ASP A 265 4.68 -9.55 -21.55
N PHE A 266 3.68 -8.64 -21.50
CA PHE A 266 3.10 -8.16 -20.26
C PHE A 266 1.77 -8.83 -19.96
N GLY A 267 1.78 -9.86 -19.14
CA GLY A 267 0.63 -10.73 -18.85
C GLY A 267 -0.69 -10.01 -18.52
N PRO A 268 -0.69 -8.95 -17.66
CA PRO A 268 -1.89 -8.16 -17.40
C PRO A 268 -2.54 -7.56 -18.67
N ARG A 269 -1.74 -7.08 -19.64
CA ARG A 269 -2.21 -6.49 -20.90
C ARG A 269 -2.71 -7.57 -21.84
N VAL A 270 -2.05 -8.73 -21.85
CA VAL A 270 -2.54 -9.91 -22.61
C VAL A 270 -3.95 -10.25 -22.19
N VAL A 271 -4.23 -10.36 -20.89
CA VAL A 271 -5.58 -10.67 -20.40
C VAL A 271 -6.58 -9.55 -20.73
N GLU A 272 -6.20 -8.28 -20.58
CA GLU A 272 -7.07 -7.13 -20.91
C GLU A 272 -7.47 -7.15 -22.40
N SER A 273 -6.56 -7.53 -23.30
CA SER A 273 -6.80 -7.60 -24.74
C SER A 273 -7.86 -8.67 -25.13
N LEU A 274 -8.03 -9.69 -24.30
CA LEU A 274 -9.05 -10.74 -24.48
C LEU A 274 -10.43 -10.30 -24.01
N GLN A 275 -10.58 -9.11 -23.43
CA GLN A 275 -11.82 -8.50 -22.98
C GLN A 275 -12.70 -9.43 -22.11
N PRO A 276 -12.16 -10.06 -21.07
CA PRO A 276 -12.96 -10.89 -20.17
C PRO A 276 -13.99 -10.04 -19.40
N SER A 277 -15.08 -10.68 -18.97
CA SER A 277 -16.09 -10.02 -18.14
C SER A 277 -16.20 -10.62 -16.76
N GLY A 278 -16.72 -9.83 -15.80
CA GLY A 278 -16.89 -10.26 -14.40
C GLY A 278 -15.55 -10.60 -13.73
N VAL A 279 -14.54 -9.76 -13.94
CA VAL A 279 -13.18 -10.00 -13.45
C VAL A 279 -13.11 -9.77 -11.95
N THR A 280 -12.61 -10.77 -11.23
CA THR A 280 -12.18 -10.67 -9.84
C THR A 280 -10.72 -11.13 -9.70
N TYR A 281 -10.09 -10.91 -8.54
CA TYR A 281 -8.64 -11.05 -8.38
C TYR A 281 -8.29 -11.91 -7.17
N THR A 282 -7.23 -12.72 -7.30
CA THR A 282 -6.60 -13.45 -6.19
C THR A 282 -5.10 -13.52 -6.39
N ALA A 283 -4.34 -13.58 -5.29
CA ALA A 283 -2.89 -13.78 -5.33
C ALA A 283 -2.49 -15.27 -5.34
N SER A 284 -3.44 -16.17 -5.07
CA SER A 284 -3.22 -17.62 -5.00
C SER A 284 -3.69 -18.30 -6.28
N ALA A 285 -2.78 -18.97 -6.97
CA ALA A 285 -3.11 -19.79 -8.12
C ALA A 285 -4.00 -21.00 -7.75
N GLU A 286 -3.77 -21.57 -6.56
CA GLU A 286 -4.58 -22.69 -6.05
C GLU A 286 -6.02 -22.25 -5.81
N ASP A 287 -6.23 -21.07 -5.18
CA ASP A 287 -7.57 -20.51 -4.97
C ASP A 287 -8.26 -20.18 -6.29
N ALA A 288 -7.49 -19.72 -7.30
CA ALA A 288 -8.02 -19.42 -8.61
C ALA A 288 -8.54 -20.70 -9.32
N VAL A 289 -7.74 -21.75 -9.32
CA VAL A 289 -8.12 -23.07 -9.88
C VAL A 289 -9.33 -23.63 -9.13
N ALA A 290 -9.27 -23.65 -7.79
CA ALA A 290 -10.36 -24.17 -6.97
C ALA A 290 -11.68 -23.40 -7.16
N ALA A 291 -11.65 -22.10 -7.42
CA ALA A 291 -12.84 -21.31 -7.70
C ALA A 291 -13.51 -21.71 -9.03
N VAL A 292 -12.70 -22.03 -10.06
CA VAL A 292 -13.22 -22.54 -11.33
C VAL A 292 -13.80 -23.93 -11.14
N ASP A 293 -13.12 -24.83 -10.42
CA ASP A 293 -13.57 -26.20 -10.16
C ASP A 293 -14.90 -26.25 -9.38
N ARG A 294 -15.13 -25.27 -8.49
CA ARG A 294 -16.42 -25.12 -7.77
C ARG A 294 -17.51 -24.45 -8.58
N GLY A 295 -17.19 -23.85 -9.73
CA GLY A 295 -18.12 -23.10 -10.56
C GLY A 295 -18.37 -21.67 -10.08
N ASP A 296 -17.52 -21.13 -9.19
CA ASP A 296 -17.58 -19.74 -8.74
C ASP A 296 -17.09 -18.77 -9.84
N ALA A 297 -16.27 -19.27 -10.78
CA ALA A 297 -15.80 -18.56 -11.96
C ALA A 297 -15.84 -19.50 -13.19
N ALA A 298 -16.01 -18.94 -14.39
CA ALA A 298 -16.00 -19.72 -15.62
C ALA A 298 -14.58 -20.09 -16.07
N ALA A 299 -13.59 -19.27 -15.74
CA ALA A 299 -12.19 -19.52 -16.03
C ALA A 299 -11.27 -18.68 -15.12
N ALA A 300 -9.99 -19.06 -15.06
CA ALA A 300 -8.95 -18.33 -14.37
C ALA A 300 -7.74 -18.08 -15.29
N PHE A 301 -7.29 -16.84 -15.35
CA PHE A 301 -5.98 -16.50 -15.92
C PHE A 301 -4.93 -16.52 -14.82
N LEU A 302 -3.99 -17.44 -14.93
CA LEU A 302 -2.83 -17.56 -14.04
C LEU A 302 -1.67 -16.79 -14.68
N LEU A 303 -1.13 -15.83 -13.93
CA LEU A 303 -0.10 -14.91 -14.41
C LEU A 303 1.20 -15.09 -13.60
N GLU A 304 2.31 -14.83 -14.28
CA GLU A 304 3.57 -14.62 -13.60
C GLU A 304 3.57 -13.29 -12.83
N PRO A 305 4.34 -13.18 -11.73
CA PRO A 305 4.51 -11.91 -11.04
C PRO A 305 5.15 -10.86 -11.98
N VAL A 306 4.66 -9.63 -11.88
CA VAL A 306 5.28 -8.49 -12.58
C VAL A 306 6.61 -8.17 -11.90
N THR A 307 7.67 -7.94 -12.67
CA THR A 307 8.98 -7.59 -12.12
C THR A 307 9.08 -6.10 -11.78
N PHE A 308 9.99 -5.75 -10.87
CA PHE A 308 10.27 -4.34 -10.56
C PHE A 308 10.68 -3.55 -11.82
N GLU A 309 11.50 -4.15 -12.70
CA GLU A 309 11.94 -3.52 -13.94
C GLU A 309 10.77 -3.22 -14.88
N GLN A 310 9.77 -4.12 -14.96
CA GLN A 310 8.55 -3.87 -15.73
C GLN A 310 7.77 -2.70 -15.13
N VAL A 311 7.54 -2.68 -13.82
CA VAL A 311 6.84 -1.57 -13.14
C VAL A 311 7.59 -0.25 -13.36
N ALA A 312 8.91 -0.23 -13.18
CA ALA A 312 9.74 0.94 -13.39
C ALA A 312 9.69 1.43 -14.85
N ARG A 313 9.71 0.52 -15.84
CA ARG A 313 9.58 0.84 -17.26
C ARG A 313 8.29 1.60 -17.55
N PHE A 314 7.13 1.10 -17.07
CA PHE A 314 5.85 1.79 -17.23
C PHE A 314 5.85 3.16 -16.56
N ALA A 315 6.30 3.23 -15.32
CA ALA A 315 6.34 4.46 -14.54
C ALA A 315 7.23 5.55 -15.20
N HIS A 316 8.42 5.17 -15.68
CA HIS A 316 9.31 6.09 -16.40
C HIS A 316 8.78 6.51 -17.77
N ALA A 317 8.08 5.62 -18.47
CA ALA A 317 7.39 5.95 -19.72
C ALA A 317 6.13 6.81 -19.50
N ARG A 318 5.73 7.06 -18.24
CA ARG A 318 4.45 7.70 -17.85
C ARG A 318 3.24 6.96 -18.42
N GLU A 319 3.38 5.66 -18.58
CA GLU A 319 2.30 4.76 -18.96
C GLU A 319 1.69 4.13 -17.72
N THR A 320 0.39 3.87 -17.77
CA THR A 320 -0.30 3.15 -16.71
C THR A 320 -0.48 1.69 -17.06
N MET A 321 -0.26 0.84 -16.09
CA MET A 321 -0.53 -0.58 -16.18
C MET A 321 -2.05 -0.85 -16.08
N PRO A 322 -2.55 -1.97 -16.61
CA PRO A 322 -3.89 -2.45 -16.32
C PRO A 322 -4.15 -2.54 -14.82
N GLN A 323 -5.41 -2.38 -14.41
CA GLN A 323 -5.78 -2.42 -13.00
C GLN A 323 -5.34 -3.72 -12.32
N LYS A 324 -4.87 -3.62 -11.07
CA LYS A 324 -4.40 -4.75 -10.28
C LYS A 324 -3.31 -5.58 -10.98
N SER A 325 -2.37 -4.90 -11.64
CA SER A 325 -1.20 -5.55 -12.25
C SER A 325 -0.15 -5.96 -11.21
N THR A 326 -0.11 -5.30 -10.08
CA THR A 326 0.88 -5.53 -9.01
C THR A 326 0.18 -5.86 -7.70
N PHE A 327 0.80 -6.74 -6.93
CA PHE A 327 0.41 -7.02 -5.54
C PHE A 327 1.66 -6.98 -4.66
N PHE A 328 1.94 -5.79 -4.12
CA PHE A 328 2.98 -5.60 -3.12
C PHE A 328 2.47 -6.08 -1.75
N TYR A 329 3.08 -7.14 -1.25
CA TYR A 329 2.72 -7.75 0.03
C TYR A 329 3.94 -7.75 0.97
N PRO A 330 3.73 -7.61 2.30
CA PRO A 330 2.47 -7.29 2.96
C PRO A 330 2.07 -5.82 2.75
N LYS A 331 0.80 -5.49 3.05
CA LYS A 331 0.40 -4.09 3.17
C LYS A 331 1.03 -3.45 4.40
N LEU A 332 1.14 -2.13 4.41
CA LEU A 332 1.65 -1.39 5.57
C LEU A 332 0.60 -1.38 6.69
N THR A 333 1.02 -1.64 7.92
CA THR A 333 0.15 -1.57 9.09
C THR A 333 -0.23 -0.12 9.40
N SER A 334 -1.54 0.17 9.46
CA SER A 334 -2.09 1.47 9.85
C SER A 334 -2.14 1.61 11.37
N GLY A 335 -1.96 2.85 11.88
CA GLY A 335 -2.05 3.14 13.32
C GLY A 335 -0.71 3.06 14.07
N LEU A 336 0.42 2.91 13.39
CA LEU A 336 1.72 3.00 14.05
C LEU A 336 2.15 4.45 14.24
N LEU A 337 2.02 5.24 13.20
CA LEU A 337 2.41 6.64 13.15
C LEU A 337 1.36 7.43 12.36
N PHE A 338 1.12 8.65 12.79
CA PHE A 338 0.28 9.63 12.10
C PHE A 338 1.12 10.88 11.86
N HIS A 339 0.95 11.54 10.73
CA HIS A 339 1.71 12.73 10.39
C HIS A 339 0.78 13.97 10.39
N PRO A 340 0.86 14.83 11.41
CA PRO A 340 0.15 16.10 11.41
C PRO A 340 0.61 16.98 10.25
N VAL A 341 -0.33 17.52 9.51
CA VAL A 341 -0.07 18.44 8.40
C VAL A 341 -0.46 19.84 8.85
N PRO A 342 0.35 20.87 8.56
CA PRO A 342 0.01 22.23 8.94
C PRO A 342 -1.40 22.62 8.49
N SER A 343 -2.19 23.26 9.36
CA SER A 343 -3.48 23.84 9.01
C SER A 343 -3.30 25.02 8.05
N PRO A 344 -4.23 25.28 7.10
CA PRO A 344 -4.17 26.46 6.22
C PRO A 344 -4.15 27.80 7.00
N HIS A 345 -4.57 27.79 8.26
CA HIS A 345 -4.62 28.97 9.13
C HIS A 345 -3.44 29.07 10.09
N GLY A 346 -2.44 28.17 9.96
CA GLY A 346 -1.19 28.25 10.74
C GLY A 346 -1.30 27.78 12.20
N GLU A 347 -2.38 27.16 12.62
CA GLU A 347 -2.49 26.47 13.90
C GLU A 347 -1.94 25.05 13.78
N ALA A 348 -0.88 24.76 14.52
CA ALA A 348 -0.25 23.43 14.57
C ALA A 348 -0.81 22.62 15.76
#